data_7920ecd5157095211e623675d2536ea8
#
_entry.id   7920ecd5157095211e623675d2536ea8
#
_cell.length_a   1.000
_cell.length_b   1.000
_cell.length_c   1.000
_cell.angle_alpha   90.00
_cell.angle_beta   90.00
_cell.angle_gamma   90.00
#
_symmetry.space_group_name_H-M   'P 1'
#
loop_
_entity.id
_entity.type
_entity.pdbx_description
1 polymer ?
#
loop_
_entity_poly.entity_id
_entity_poly.type
_entity_poly.pdbx_seq_one_letter_code
_entity_poly.pdbx_strand_id
1 'polypeptide(L)'
;GGYFTAIWNPRYIVEGSVFDEIEKEIKHIVPDLARVSSGTQNVKKWEEILVSTGDFTDCFFMECDYKEFWDKERYLGAWHSVNDIQAQAGEKRWKEILEMIEAKISHMQSIEIPYKIRAWTARKA
;
A
#
# COMPACT_ATOMS: atom_id res chain seq x y z
N GLY A 1 2.58 33.29 1.93
CA GLY A 1 2.00 32.11 2.01
C GLY A 1 2.00 31.15 0.83
N GLY A 2 2.87 30.16 0.85
CA GLY A 2 2.82 29.03 -0.07
C GLY A 2 1.98 27.91 0.51
N TYR A 3 1.79 26.85 -0.28
CA TYR A 3 1.12 25.62 0.14
C TYR A 3 2.08 24.45 0.09
N PHE A 4 1.90 23.53 1.02
CA PHE A 4 2.54 22.22 1.02
C PHE A 4 1.47 21.16 0.81
N THR A 5 1.71 20.21 -0.08
CA THR A 5 0.81 19.08 -0.31
C THR A 5 1.56 17.77 -0.18
N ALA A 6 1.06 16.91 0.67
CA ALA A 6 1.51 15.55 0.83
C ALA A 6 0.52 14.61 0.14
N ILE A 7 1.01 13.81 -0.81
CA ILE A 7 0.18 12.90 -1.61
C ILE A 7 0.65 11.47 -1.40
N TRP A 8 -0.29 10.57 -1.16
CA TRP A 8 -0.07 9.12 -1.10
C TRP A 8 -1.05 8.39 -2.00
N ASN A 9 -0.60 7.27 -2.52
CA ASN A 9 -1.41 6.37 -3.34
C ASN A 9 -1.41 4.95 -2.75
N PRO A 10 -1.99 4.75 -1.55
CA PRO A 10 -2.03 3.42 -0.94
C PRO A 10 -3.00 2.50 -1.69
N ARG A 11 -2.64 1.22 -1.77
CA ARG A 11 -3.56 0.19 -2.23
C ARG A 11 -4.73 0.07 -1.26
N TYR A 12 -5.92 -0.07 -1.81
CA TYR A 12 -7.12 -0.37 -1.05
C TYR A 12 -7.41 -1.86 -1.12
N ILE A 13 -7.19 -2.56 -0.01
CA ILE A 13 -7.41 -4.01 0.05
C ILE A 13 -8.83 -4.25 0.54
N VAL A 14 -9.67 -4.73 -0.38
CA VAL A 14 -11.06 -5.08 -0.08
C VAL A 14 -11.10 -6.41 0.66
N GLU A 15 -11.81 -6.48 1.79
CA GLU A 15 -12.00 -7.70 2.55
C GLU A 15 -12.61 -8.80 1.69
N GLY A 16 -12.05 -10.01 1.76
CA GLY A 16 -12.47 -11.16 0.97
C GLY A 16 -11.99 -11.17 -0.48
N SER A 17 -11.27 -10.14 -0.93
CA SER A 17 -10.63 -10.13 -2.26
C SER A 17 -9.40 -11.04 -2.30
N VAL A 18 -8.94 -11.36 -3.52
CA VAL A 18 -7.68 -12.10 -3.71
C VAL A 18 -6.50 -11.39 -3.04
N PHE A 19 -6.49 -10.07 -2.99
CA PHE A 19 -5.43 -9.29 -2.33
C PHE A 19 -5.47 -9.44 -0.82
N ASP A 20 -6.65 -9.49 -0.21
CA ASP A 20 -6.83 -9.76 1.22
C ASP A 20 -6.38 -11.19 1.56
N GLU A 21 -6.71 -12.16 0.74
CA GLU A 21 -6.23 -13.54 0.90
C GLU A 21 -4.70 -13.62 0.80
N ILE A 22 -4.09 -12.92 -0.15
CA ILE A 22 -2.62 -12.85 -0.30
C ILE A 22 -1.99 -12.27 0.97
N GLU A 23 -2.48 -11.15 1.49
CA GLU A 23 -1.95 -10.52 2.70
C GLU A 23 -2.08 -11.44 3.93
N LYS A 24 -3.20 -12.13 4.08
CA LYS A 24 -3.42 -13.11 5.15
C LYS A 24 -2.45 -14.29 5.06
N GLU A 25 -2.24 -14.80 3.86
CA GLU A 25 -1.32 -15.92 3.63
C GLU A 25 0.13 -15.52 3.87
N ILE A 26 0.54 -14.32 3.43
CA ILE A 26 1.88 -13.78 3.75
C ILE A 26 2.08 -13.73 5.26
N LYS A 27 1.10 -13.25 6.00
CA LYS A 27 1.16 -13.20 7.47
C LYS A 27 1.18 -14.59 8.11
N HIS A 28 0.56 -15.58 7.46
CA HIS A 28 0.63 -16.97 7.90
C HIS A 28 2.04 -17.56 7.70
N ILE A 29 2.67 -17.28 6.56
CA ILE A 29 4.03 -17.72 6.23
C ILE A 29 5.07 -17.02 7.13
N VAL A 30 4.87 -15.73 7.42
CA VAL A 30 5.76 -14.89 8.23
C VAL A 30 4.94 -14.24 9.35
N PRO A 31 4.64 -14.96 10.44
CA PRO A 31 3.71 -14.49 11.50
C PRO A 31 4.15 -13.20 12.20
N ASP A 32 5.44 -12.96 12.31
CA ASP A 32 6.05 -11.79 12.96
C ASP A 32 6.38 -10.65 11.99
N LEU A 33 5.86 -10.71 10.76
CA LEU A 33 6.09 -9.70 9.74
C LEU A 33 5.58 -8.32 10.19
N ALA A 34 6.47 -7.34 10.19
CA ALA A 34 6.15 -5.93 10.38
C ALA A 34 6.15 -5.21 9.02
N ARG A 35 4.97 -4.75 8.58
CA ARG A 35 4.82 -3.99 7.35
C ARG A 35 5.06 -2.50 7.61
N VAL A 36 6.02 -1.92 6.92
CA VAL A 36 6.34 -0.49 7.05
C VAL A 36 5.34 0.37 6.29
N SER A 37 4.89 -0.11 5.15
CA SER A 37 3.87 0.55 4.34
C SER A 37 2.90 -0.49 3.80
N SER A 38 1.70 -0.52 4.30
CA SER A 38 0.69 -1.45 3.81
C SER A 38 -0.66 -0.77 3.73
N GLY A 39 -1.12 -0.56 2.51
CA GLY A 39 -2.47 -0.15 2.21
C GLY A 39 -2.98 1.07 3.01
N THR A 40 -4.28 1.11 3.17
CA THR A 40 -4.96 2.23 3.83
C THR A 40 -4.95 2.19 5.36
N GLN A 41 -4.49 1.06 5.95
CA GLN A 41 -4.53 0.90 7.40
C GLN A 41 -3.42 1.66 8.14
N ASN A 42 -2.34 2.05 7.47
CA ASN A 42 -1.21 2.80 8.06
C ASN A 42 -1.30 4.30 7.78
N VAL A 43 -2.48 4.87 7.97
CA VAL A 43 -2.68 6.31 7.78
C VAL A 43 -2.16 7.08 9.00
N LYS A 44 -1.17 7.93 8.76
CA LYS A 44 -0.74 8.91 9.77
C LYS A 44 -1.75 10.05 9.84
N LYS A 45 -1.85 10.66 10.99
CA LYS A 45 -2.69 11.87 11.21
C LYS A 45 -1.97 13.11 10.65
N TRP A 46 -1.92 13.22 9.34
CA TRP A 46 -1.16 14.28 8.68
C TRP A 46 -1.67 15.68 8.98
N GLU A 47 -2.96 15.86 9.22
CA GLU A 47 -3.51 17.14 9.65
C GLU A 47 -2.88 17.59 10.96
N GLU A 48 -2.84 16.71 11.96
CA GLU A 48 -2.21 17.00 13.25
C GLU A 48 -0.70 17.24 13.11
N ILE A 49 -0.02 16.43 12.29
CA ILE A 49 1.42 16.56 12.06
C ILE A 49 1.75 17.90 11.41
N LEU A 50 1.03 18.28 10.37
CA LEU A 50 1.32 19.51 9.62
C LEU A 50 1.06 20.77 10.43
N VAL A 51 0.06 20.79 11.29
CA VAL A 51 -0.25 21.98 12.10
C VAL A 51 0.48 22.00 13.45
N SER A 52 1.07 20.90 13.88
CA SER A 52 1.68 20.76 15.21
C SER A 52 2.86 21.70 15.48
N THR A 53 3.61 22.08 14.45
CA THR A 53 4.75 22.98 14.56
C THR A 53 4.38 24.46 14.53
N GLY A 54 3.15 24.78 14.14
CA GLY A 54 2.70 26.15 13.89
C GLY A 54 3.17 26.75 12.56
N ASP A 55 3.94 25.99 11.77
CA ASP A 55 4.44 26.46 10.47
C ASP A 55 3.38 26.41 9.36
N PHE A 56 2.31 25.60 9.57
CA PHE A 56 1.23 25.42 8.62
C PHE A 56 -0.12 25.58 9.28
N THR A 57 -1.08 26.08 8.52
CA THR A 57 -2.50 26.31 8.91
C THR A 57 -3.41 25.83 7.81
N ASP A 58 -4.71 25.87 8.06
CA ASP A 58 -5.75 25.60 7.06
C ASP A 58 -5.52 24.28 6.31
N CYS A 59 -5.24 23.21 7.06
CA CYS A 59 -5.04 21.89 6.48
C CYS A 59 -6.38 21.31 6.02
N PHE A 60 -6.43 20.83 4.78
CA PHE A 60 -7.58 20.10 4.26
C PHE A 60 -7.13 18.78 3.60
N PHE A 61 -8.04 17.84 3.56
CA PHE A 61 -7.86 16.49 3.08
C PHE A 61 -8.76 16.22 1.88
N MET A 62 -8.19 15.56 0.87
CA MET A 62 -8.95 15.03 -0.26
C MET A 62 -8.61 13.56 -0.47
N GLU A 63 -9.63 12.78 -0.83
CA GLU A 63 -9.46 11.37 -1.18
C GLU A 63 -10.28 11.05 -2.42
N CYS A 64 -9.72 10.24 -3.32
CA CYS A 64 -10.49 9.66 -4.42
C CYS A 64 -10.10 8.21 -4.66
N ASP A 65 -11.05 7.44 -5.18
CA ASP A 65 -10.81 6.07 -5.60
C ASP A 65 -10.18 6.07 -6.98
N TYR A 66 -9.25 5.15 -7.20
CA TYR A 66 -8.58 4.93 -8.47
C TYR A 66 -8.32 3.46 -8.68
N LYS A 67 -8.34 3.00 -9.91
CA LYS A 67 -8.07 1.61 -10.30
C LYS A 67 -7.04 1.53 -11.39
N GLU A 68 -6.09 0.62 -11.23
CA GLU A 68 -5.15 0.21 -12.26
C GLU A 68 -5.47 -1.20 -12.74
N PHE A 69 -5.21 -1.46 -14.02
CA PHE A 69 -5.34 -2.79 -14.60
C PHE A 69 -3.96 -3.27 -15.05
N TRP A 70 -3.46 -4.31 -14.40
CA TRP A 70 -2.15 -4.86 -14.64
C TRP A 70 -2.24 -6.27 -15.20
N ASP A 71 -1.27 -6.65 -16.03
CA ASP A 71 -1.01 -8.03 -16.34
C ASP A 71 -0.27 -8.74 -15.17
N LYS A 72 -0.09 -10.05 -15.28
CA LYS A 72 0.57 -10.85 -14.25
C LYS A 72 2.04 -10.46 -14.08
N GLU A 73 2.73 -10.19 -15.18
CA GLU A 73 4.15 -9.84 -15.16
C GLU A 73 4.38 -8.57 -14.34
N ARG A 74 3.60 -7.52 -14.61
CA ARG A 74 3.66 -6.26 -13.86
C ARG A 74 3.30 -6.46 -12.38
N TYR A 75 2.28 -7.26 -12.09
CA TYR A 75 1.87 -7.52 -10.72
C TYR A 75 2.94 -8.27 -9.92
N LEU A 76 3.51 -9.32 -10.49
CA LEU A 76 4.62 -10.07 -9.88
C LEU A 76 5.88 -9.20 -9.76
N GLY A 77 6.18 -8.39 -10.77
CA GLY A 77 7.29 -7.43 -10.74
C GLY A 77 7.16 -6.42 -9.59
N ALA A 78 5.95 -5.95 -9.30
CA ALA A 78 5.69 -5.09 -8.14
C ALA A 78 6.02 -5.80 -6.81
N TRP A 79 5.67 -7.08 -6.68
CA TRP A 79 6.05 -7.87 -5.50
C TRP A 79 7.57 -8.05 -5.38
N HIS A 80 8.27 -8.29 -6.49
CA HIS A 80 9.74 -8.39 -6.50
C HIS A 80 10.43 -7.10 -6.02
N SER A 81 9.75 -5.97 -6.07
CA SER A 81 10.28 -4.69 -5.56
C SER A 81 10.04 -4.46 -4.07
N VAL A 82 9.31 -5.33 -3.38
CA VAL A 82 8.98 -5.20 -1.95
C VAL A 82 10.11 -5.75 -1.09
N ASN A 83 11.03 -4.88 -0.70
CA ASN A 83 12.24 -5.26 0.03
C ASN A 83 11.99 -5.61 1.51
N ASP A 84 11.03 -4.98 2.17
CA ASP A 84 10.73 -5.19 3.59
C ASP A 84 10.28 -6.63 3.88
N ILE A 85 9.45 -7.20 3.03
CA ILE A 85 9.01 -8.59 3.16
C ILE A 85 10.15 -9.55 2.88
N GLN A 86 10.91 -9.32 1.80
CA GLN A 86 12.05 -10.15 1.44
C GLN A 86 13.07 -10.27 2.59
N ALA A 87 13.42 -9.13 3.18
CA ALA A 87 14.38 -9.05 4.27
C ALA A 87 13.91 -9.82 5.52
N GLN A 88 12.64 -9.74 5.85
CA GLN A 88 12.07 -10.41 7.02
C GLN A 88 11.76 -11.89 6.79
N ALA A 89 11.32 -12.25 5.60
CA ALA A 89 10.98 -13.62 5.23
C ALA A 89 12.22 -14.53 5.10
N GLY A 90 13.28 -14.00 4.52
CA GLY A 90 14.43 -14.78 4.07
C GLY A 90 14.16 -15.51 2.76
N GLU A 91 15.20 -16.05 2.12
CA GLU A 91 15.14 -16.59 0.76
C GLU A 91 14.07 -17.69 0.59
N LYS A 92 14.02 -18.65 1.51
CA LYS A 92 13.10 -19.79 1.42
C LYS A 92 11.63 -19.36 1.51
N ARG A 93 11.27 -18.59 2.53
CA ARG A 93 9.89 -18.11 2.72
C ARG A 93 9.48 -17.10 1.66
N TRP A 94 10.42 -16.29 1.18
CA TRP A 94 10.16 -15.37 0.08
C TRP A 94 9.77 -16.11 -1.21
N LYS A 95 10.50 -17.18 -1.53
CA LYS A 95 10.15 -18.05 -2.66
C LYS A 95 8.74 -18.65 -2.50
N GLU A 96 8.42 -19.15 -1.32
CA GLU A 96 7.09 -19.68 -0.99
C GLU A 96 6.00 -18.63 -1.17
N ILE A 97 6.24 -17.39 -0.73
CA ILE A 97 5.31 -16.27 -0.91
C ILE A 97 5.07 -15.98 -2.40
N LEU A 98 6.12 -15.90 -3.21
CA LEU A 98 6.00 -15.65 -4.64
C LEU A 98 5.22 -16.76 -5.37
N GLU A 99 5.50 -18.01 -5.05
CA GLU A 99 4.78 -19.16 -5.62
C GLU A 99 3.29 -19.14 -5.21
N MET A 100 2.98 -18.79 -3.98
CA MET A 100 1.60 -18.62 -3.49
C MET A 100 0.89 -17.49 -4.25
N ILE A 101 1.51 -16.33 -4.40
CA ILE A 101 0.93 -15.20 -5.13
C ILE A 101 0.66 -15.58 -6.59
N GLU A 102 1.63 -16.18 -7.26
CA GLU A 102 1.48 -16.63 -8.64
C GLU A 102 0.33 -17.61 -8.81
N ALA A 103 0.20 -18.58 -7.91
CA ALA A 103 -0.90 -19.53 -7.91
C ALA A 103 -2.27 -18.85 -7.75
N LYS A 104 -2.39 -17.86 -6.87
CA LYS A 104 -3.66 -17.15 -6.63
C LYS A 104 -4.12 -16.29 -7.81
N ILE A 105 -3.19 -15.77 -8.61
CA ILE A 105 -3.51 -14.94 -9.77
C ILE A 105 -3.45 -15.69 -11.10
N SER A 106 -3.13 -16.99 -11.11
CA SER A 106 -2.86 -17.78 -12.32
C SER A 106 -4.01 -17.77 -13.33
N HIS A 107 -5.25 -17.72 -12.86
CA HIS A 107 -6.47 -17.71 -13.67
C HIS A 107 -6.89 -16.30 -14.15
N MET A 108 -6.23 -15.26 -13.69
CA MET A 108 -6.57 -13.88 -14.03
C MET A 108 -5.86 -13.45 -15.31
N GLN A 109 -6.59 -12.90 -16.26
CA GLN A 109 -6.01 -12.28 -17.46
C GLN A 109 -5.61 -10.84 -17.21
N SER A 110 -6.40 -10.13 -16.41
CA SER A 110 -6.17 -8.76 -15.98
C SER A 110 -6.41 -8.64 -14.49
N ILE A 111 -5.55 -7.95 -13.80
CA ILE A 111 -5.61 -7.76 -12.35
C ILE A 111 -6.03 -6.32 -12.09
N GLU A 112 -7.25 -6.14 -11.59
CA GLU A 112 -7.78 -4.84 -11.17
C GLU A 112 -7.29 -4.51 -9.78
N ILE A 113 -6.45 -3.48 -9.67
CA ILE A 113 -5.84 -3.06 -8.40
C ILE A 113 -6.50 -1.76 -7.94
N PRO A 114 -7.26 -1.79 -6.85
CA PRO A 114 -7.86 -0.58 -6.29
C PRO A 114 -6.85 0.20 -5.45
N TYR A 115 -6.89 1.52 -5.61
CA TYR A 115 -6.12 2.49 -4.83
C TYR A 115 -7.05 3.54 -4.22
N LYS A 116 -6.59 4.13 -3.12
CA LYS A 116 -7.15 5.38 -2.61
C LYS A 116 -6.07 6.45 -2.68
N ILE A 117 -6.26 7.42 -3.58
CA ILE A 117 -5.37 8.56 -3.67
C ILE A 117 -5.75 9.55 -2.58
N ARG A 118 -4.79 9.89 -1.73
CA ARG A 118 -4.98 10.78 -0.58
C ARG A 118 -4.03 11.96 -0.66
N ALA A 119 -4.56 13.15 -0.43
CA ALA A 119 -3.79 14.38 -0.40
C ALA A 119 -4.15 15.22 0.82
N TRP A 120 -3.13 15.67 1.54
CA TRP A 120 -3.26 16.66 2.61
C TRP A 120 -2.54 17.93 2.17
N THR A 121 -3.28 19.03 2.14
CA THR A 121 -2.74 20.33 1.74
C THR A 121 -2.87 21.31 2.89
N ALA A 122 -1.80 22.02 3.21
CA ALA A 122 -1.79 23.04 4.24
C ALA A 122 -1.11 24.31 3.72
N ARG A 123 -1.58 25.44 4.19
CA ARG A 123 -1.02 26.76 3.87
C ARG A 123 0.11 27.09 4.85
N LYS A 124 1.20 27.61 4.36
CA LYS A 124 2.25 28.13 5.24
C LYS A 124 1.73 29.34 6.04
N ALA A 125 1.90 29.23 7.33
CA ALA A 125 1.51 30.29 8.25
C ALA A 125 2.30 31.60 8.03
#